data_19fdca1cb1ccd1558c0d6927e383b43b
#
_entry.id   19fdca1cb1ccd1558c0d6927e383b43b
#
_cell.length_a   1.000
_cell.length_b   1.000
_cell.length_c   1.000
_cell.angle_alpha   90.00
_cell.angle_beta   90.00
_cell.angle_gamma   90.00
#
_symmetry.space_group_name_H-M   'P 1'
#
loop_
_entity.id
_entity.type
_entity.pdbx_description
1 polymer ?
#
loop_
_entity_poly.entity_id
_entity_poly.type
_entity_poly.pdbx_seq_one_letter_code
_entity_poly.pdbx_strand_id
1 'polypeptide(L)'
;MKDPDQKAPKKPVVSRKKRENQRREFLRSSALAAGVVTVSLMGFFPVFQNASARLRPPGALKTLLDEQEFFASCIKCGQCVQVCPVNAIKLADLDEGVGIGIPFIEAREQACDFSCDGLQCVLACPTGALTHGLDYPADARMGYARLTRPKACLAAQGLGFKGVARGPDFKGLLRYDDIDRWNPIAVADHAYDLELCDLCVRQCPIEIRIAQCAEKEKELGASAHQGRLARVAEQHGNECPPKHAIELIAIESDDGGRRMQPVVMEGCVGCGVCEMICPVESAAIVVDLDKDADSVNG
;
A
#
# COMPACT_ATOMS: atom_id res chain seq x y z
N MET A 1 -14.15 -78.18 30.19
CA MET A 1 -15.39 -78.50 29.44
C MET A 1 -15.82 -77.18 28.74
N LYS A 2 -15.60 -77.04 27.44
CA LYS A 2 -16.09 -75.93 26.68
C LYS A 2 -17.41 -76.31 26.03
N ASP A 3 -18.39 -75.50 26.24
CA ASP A 3 -19.76 -75.69 25.75
C ASP A 3 -19.78 -75.45 24.22
N PRO A 4 -20.29 -76.40 23.39
CA PRO A 4 -20.11 -76.29 21.93
C PRO A 4 -21.25 -75.57 21.18
N ASP A 5 -22.10 -74.81 21.83
CA ASP A 5 -23.31 -74.30 21.18
C ASP A 5 -23.49 -72.78 21.25
N GLN A 6 -22.39 -71.98 20.97
CA GLN A 6 -22.58 -70.60 20.69
C GLN A 6 -22.62 -70.34 19.16
N LYS A 7 -23.86 -70.42 18.57
CA LYS A 7 -24.15 -69.98 17.21
C LYS A 7 -23.88 -68.49 17.09
N ALA A 8 -22.90 -68.14 16.24
CA ALA A 8 -22.58 -66.74 15.88
C ALA A 8 -23.84 -66.00 15.38
N PRO A 9 -24.06 -64.74 15.77
CA PRO A 9 -25.22 -63.97 15.36
C PRO A 9 -25.23 -63.78 13.84
N LYS A 10 -26.34 -64.21 13.18
CA LYS A 10 -26.53 -64.03 11.73
C LYS A 10 -26.61 -62.54 11.43
N LYS A 11 -25.72 -62.02 10.62
CA LYS A 11 -25.76 -60.63 10.13
C LYS A 11 -27.11 -60.37 9.45
N PRO A 12 -27.79 -59.26 9.77
CA PRO A 12 -29.10 -58.95 9.17
C PRO A 12 -28.95 -58.78 7.66
N VAL A 13 -29.73 -59.53 6.89
CA VAL A 13 -29.80 -59.44 5.42
C VAL A 13 -30.57 -58.18 5.07
N VAL A 14 -29.83 -57.11 4.72
CA VAL A 14 -30.44 -55.84 4.27
C VAL A 14 -31.07 -56.04 2.89
N SER A 15 -32.39 -55.78 2.78
CA SER A 15 -33.11 -55.94 1.50
C SER A 15 -32.52 -55.06 0.41
N ARG A 16 -32.54 -55.57 -0.85
CA ARG A 16 -31.98 -54.87 -2.04
C ARG A 16 -32.54 -53.46 -2.17
N LYS A 17 -33.82 -53.24 -1.91
CA LYS A 17 -34.52 -51.95 -1.95
C LYS A 17 -33.98 -50.95 -0.89
N LYS A 18 -33.57 -51.43 0.31
CA LYS A 18 -32.98 -50.59 1.36
C LYS A 18 -31.56 -50.16 1.01
N ARG A 19 -30.78 -51.02 0.30
CA ARG A 19 -29.45 -50.67 -0.19
C ARG A 19 -29.48 -49.61 -1.32
N GLU A 20 -30.49 -49.72 -2.22
CA GLU A 20 -30.69 -48.72 -3.27
C GLU A 20 -31.06 -47.34 -2.72
N ASN A 21 -31.96 -47.28 -1.74
CA ASN A 21 -32.34 -46.05 -1.06
C ASN A 21 -31.16 -45.44 -0.31
N GLN A 22 -30.36 -46.21 0.40
CA GLN A 22 -29.15 -45.72 1.07
C GLN A 22 -28.13 -45.19 0.10
N ARG A 23 -27.93 -45.78 -1.08
CA ARG A 23 -27.07 -45.26 -2.14
C ARG A 23 -27.59 -43.95 -2.69
N ARG A 24 -28.91 -43.83 -2.91
CA ARG A 24 -29.52 -42.56 -3.41
C ARG A 24 -29.39 -41.43 -2.37
N GLU A 25 -29.63 -41.72 -1.07
CA GLU A 25 -29.45 -40.73 -0.01
C GLU A 25 -27.99 -40.32 0.13
N PHE A 26 -27.08 -41.27 0.07
CA PHE A 26 -25.63 -40.96 0.09
C PHE A 26 -25.22 -40.08 -1.09
N LEU A 27 -25.64 -40.38 -2.30
CA LEU A 27 -25.32 -39.55 -3.50
C LEU A 27 -25.96 -38.16 -3.38
N ARG A 28 -27.18 -38.05 -2.88
CA ARG A 28 -27.84 -36.75 -2.67
C ARG A 28 -27.11 -35.92 -1.59
N SER A 29 -26.78 -36.51 -0.46
CA SER A 29 -26.05 -35.77 0.60
C SER A 29 -24.64 -35.40 0.17
N SER A 30 -23.92 -36.24 -0.57
CA SER A 30 -22.61 -35.95 -1.09
C SER A 30 -22.66 -34.81 -2.15
N ALA A 31 -23.67 -34.80 -3.02
CA ALA A 31 -23.86 -33.74 -4.01
C ALA A 31 -24.19 -32.39 -3.35
N LEU A 32 -25.04 -32.40 -2.30
CA LEU A 32 -25.34 -31.21 -1.51
C LEU A 32 -24.11 -30.69 -0.77
N ALA A 33 -23.34 -31.58 -0.13
CA ALA A 33 -22.11 -31.21 0.55
C ALA A 33 -21.07 -30.62 -0.42
N ALA A 34 -20.89 -31.26 -1.59
CA ALA A 34 -20.00 -30.74 -2.63
C ALA A 34 -20.47 -29.37 -3.13
N GLY A 35 -21.78 -29.18 -3.32
CA GLY A 35 -22.36 -27.89 -3.73
C GLY A 35 -22.10 -26.78 -2.68
N VAL A 36 -22.31 -27.07 -1.41
CA VAL A 36 -22.04 -26.11 -0.32
C VAL A 36 -20.56 -25.76 -0.26
N VAL A 37 -19.67 -26.74 -0.36
CA VAL A 37 -18.21 -26.50 -0.39
C VAL A 37 -17.81 -25.64 -1.59
N THR A 38 -18.37 -25.91 -2.78
CA THR A 38 -18.06 -25.13 -3.99
C THR A 38 -18.53 -23.69 -3.87
N VAL A 39 -19.76 -23.46 -3.37
CA VAL A 39 -20.29 -22.10 -3.15
C VAL A 39 -19.47 -21.36 -2.09
N SER A 40 -19.08 -22.05 -1.00
CA SER A 40 -18.22 -21.46 0.04
C SER A 40 -16.85 -21.07 -0.52
N LEU A 41 -16.22 -21.94 -1.32
CA LEU A 41 -14.92 -21.64 -1.96
C LEU A 41 -15.04 -20.48 -2.97
N MET A 42 -16.12 -20.42 -3.75
CA MET A 42 -16.35 -19.28 -4.66
C MET A 42 -16.60 -17.97 -3.90
N GLY A 43 -17.27 -18.00 -2.77
CA GLY A 43 -17.47 -16.82 -1.92
C GLY A 43 -16.21 -16.35 -1.22
N PHE A 44 -15.26 -17.24 -0.92
CA PHE A 44 -13.98 -16.89 -0.32
C PHE A 44 -12.93 -16.43 -1.33
N PHE A 45 -13.07 -16.80 -2.60
CA PHE A 45 -12.06 -16.50 -3.63
C PHE A 45 -11.77 -14.99 -3.80
N PRO A 46 -12.77 -14.05 -3.88
CA PRO A 46 -12.50 -12.62 -3.95
C PRO A 46 -11.85 -12.05 -2.68
N VAL A 47 -12.13 -12.64 -1.52
CA VAL A 47 -11.50 -12.25 -0.25
C VAL A 47 -9.99 -12.57 -0.28
N PHE A 48 -9.60 -13.70 -0.86
CA PHE A 48 -8.19 -14.06 -1.04
C PHE A 48 -7.46 -13.13 -2.02
N GLN A 49 -8.11 -12.72 -3.10
CA GLN A 49 -7.49 -11.81 -4.09
C GLN A 49 -7.28 -10.41 -3.53
N ASN A 50 -8.21 -9.89 -2.73
CA ASN A 50 -8.09 -8.55 -2.15
C ASN A 50 -7.04 -8.47 -1.03
N ALA A 51 -6.78 -9.58 -0.33
CA ALA A 51 -5.82 -9.61 0.77
C ALA A 51 -4.34 -9.48 0.30
N SER A 52 -4.04 -9.91 -0.92
CA SER A 52 -2.67 -9.90 -1.46
C SER A 52 -2.27 -8.58 -2.14
N ALA A 53 -3.23 -7.70 -2.47
CA ALA A 53 -2.98 -6.47 -3.21
C ALA A 53 -2.81 -5.21 -2.35
N ARG A 54 -2.59 -5.35 -1.03
CA ARG A 54 -2.49 -4.20 -0.11
C ARG A 54 -1.07 -3.67 -0.04
N LEU A 55 -0.96 -2.34 0.02
CA LEU A 55 0.31 -1.65 0.18
C LEU A 55 0.99 -2.08 1.49
N ARG A 56 2.28 -2.44 1.40
CA ARG A 56 3.07 -2.89 2.55
C ARG A 56 3.94 -1.76 3.12
N PRO A 57 4.31 -1.83 4.41
CA PRO A 57 5.27 -0.89 4.98
C PRO A 57 6.62 -0.91 4.25
N PRO A 58 7.42 0.18 4.34
CA PRO A 58 8.76 0.22 3.78
C PRO A 58 9.60 -0.99 4.23
N GLY A 59 10.36 -1.57 3.32
CA GLY A 59 11.23 -2.71 3.60
C GLY A 59 10.55 -4.07 3.63
N ALA A 60 9.21 -4.14 3.52
CA ALA A 60 8.48 -5.40 3.43
C ALA A 60 8.72 -6.13 2.11
N LEU A 61 8.95 -5.37 1.05
CA LEU A 61 9.19 -5.89 -0.30
C LEU A 61 10.58 -5.46 -0.75
N LYS A 62 11.44 -6.40 -1.05
CA LYS A 62 12.70 -6.16 -1.77
C LYS A 62 12.42 -6.08 -3.27
N THR A 63 11.56 -6.98 -3.73
CA THR A 63 10.98 -7.00 -5.07
C THR A 63 9.49 -7.34 -4.96
N LEU A 64 8.70 -7.10 -5.98
CA LEU A 64 7.25 -7.40 -5.99
C LEU A 64 6.93 -8.90 -5.79
N LEU A 65 7.93 -9.78 -5.91
CA LEU A 65 7.79 -11.23 -5.74
C LEU A 65 7.98 -11.71 -4.29
N ASP A 66 8.45 -10.85 -3.39
CA ASP A 66 8.88 -11.25 -2.03
C ASP A 66 7.76 -11.21 -0.97
N GLU A 67 6.52 -11.08 -1.37
CA GLU A 67 5.39 -11.01 -0.42
C GLU A 67 5.27 -12.29 0.43
N GLN A 68 5.57 -13.45 -0.13
CA GLN A 68 5.56 -14.72 0.59
C GLN A 68 6.65 -14.77 1.67
N GLU A 69 7.85 -14.26 1.37
CA GLU A 69 8.95 -14.17 2.33
C GLU A 69 8.58 -13.22 3.47
N PHE A 70 7.97 -12.08 3.15
CA PHE A 70 7.46 -11.15 4.15
C PHE A 70 6.43 -11.80 5.08
N PHE A 71 5.44 -12.53 4.53
CA PHE A 71 4.44 -13.25 5.33
C PHE A 71 5.07 -14.33 6.22
N ALA A 72 6.08 -15.03 5.72
CA ALA A 72 6.76 -16.08 6.48
C ALA A 72 7.62 -15.52 7.62
N SER A 73 8.22 -14.34 7.44
CA SER A 73 9.14 -13.71 8.38
C SER A 73 8.44 -12.83 9.42
N CYS A 74 7.24 -12.32 9.10
CA CYS A 74 6.50 -11.42 9.97
C CYS A 74 5.84 -12.17 11.13
N ILE A 75 6.31 -11.92 12.36
CA ILE A 75 5.72 -12.49 13.60
C ILE A 75 4.50 -11.72 14.11
N LYS A 76 4.03 -10.71 13.38
CA LYS A 76 2.81 -9.94 13.71
C LYS A 76 2.87 -9.23 15.07
N CYS A 77 4.04 -8.79 15.49
CA CYS A 77 4.27 -8.20 16.81
C CYS A 77 3.73 -6.77 16.98
N GLY A 78 3.36 -6.08 15.89
CA GLY A 78 2.79 -4.73 15.91
C GLY A 78 3.79 -3.60 16.21
N GLN A 79 5.09 -3.87 16.35
CA GLN A 79 6.09 -2.83 16.65
C GLN A 79 6.12 -1.74 15.57
N CYS A 80 6.04 -2.13 14.29
CA CYS A 80 6.00 -1.18 13.18
C CYS A 80 4.80 -0.22 13.23
N VAL A 81 3.67 -0.66 13.78
CA VAL A 81 2.48 0.18 14.00
C VAL A 81 2.75 1.21 15.09
N GLN A 82 3.32 0.77 16.21
CA GLN A 82 3.53 1.62 17.39
C GLN A 82 4.54 2.75 17.17
N VAL A 83 5.55 2.52 16.34
CA VAL A 83 6.59 3.51 16.06
C VAL A 83 6.24 4.46 14.91
N CYS A 84 5.14 4.22 14.21
CA CYS A 84 4.72 5.05 13.10
C CYS A 84 4.07 6.35 13.60
N PRO A 85 4.72 7.51 13.40
CA PRO A 85 4.25 8.76 14.00
C PRO A 85 2.96 9.30 13.39
N VAL A 86 2.66 8.93 12.16
CA VAL A 86 1.44 9.32 11.46
C VAL A 86 0.39 8.20 11.41
N ASN A 87 0.65 7.08 12.12
CA ASN A 87 -0.26 5.93 12.18
C ASN A 87 -0.64 5.35 10.79
N ALA A 88 0.29 5.38 9.84
CA ALA A 88 0.04 4.88 8.48
C ALA A 88 -0.10 3.35 8.42
N ILE A 89 0.51 2.64 9.36
CA ILE A 89 0.56 1.17 9.35
C ILE A 89 -0.58 0.62 10.21
N LYS A 90 -1.37 -0.26 9.63
CA LYS A 90 -2.45 -1.01 10.30
C LYS A 90 -2.12 -2.50 10.31
N LEU A 91 -2.74 -3.25 11.20
CA LEU A 91 -2.72 -4.73 11.18
C LEU A 91 -4.03 -5.22 10.58
N ALA A 92 -3.94 -6.18 9.66
CA ALA A 92 -5.10 -6.78 9.05
C ALA A 92 -5.98 -7.52 10.07
N ASP A 93 -7.29 -7.28 10.04
CA ASP A 93 -8.28 -7.91 10.93
C ASP A 93 -8.93 -9.14 10.26
N LEU A 94 -9.82 -9.79 10.98
CA LEU A 94 -10.52 -11.03 10.58
C LEU A 94 -11.39 -10.85 9.33
N ASP A 95 -12.02 -9.69 9.18
CA ASP A 95 -12.89 -9.34 8.06
C ASP A 95 -12.11 -8.96 6.78
N GLU A 96 -10.82 -8.75 6.90
CA GLU A 96 -9.94 -8.37 5.81
C GLU A 96 -9.30 -9.56 5.07
N GLY A 97 -9.64 -10.79 5.44
CA GLY A 97 -9.25 -12.00 4.74
C GLY A 97 -7.93 -12.61 5.20
N VAL A 98 -7.20 -13.21 4.25
CA VAL A 98 -5.93 -13.89 4.53
C VAL A 98 -4.86 -12.89 4.94
N GLY A 99 -4.16 -13.20 6.02
CA GLY A 99 -3.07 -12.36 6.51
C GLY A 99 -3.38 -11.63 7.80
N ILE A 100 -4.31 -12.13 8.61
CA ILE A 100 -4.64 -11.57 9.93
C ILE A 100 -3.37 -11.20 10.71
N GLY A 101 -3.33 -9.96 11.20
CA GLY A 101 -2.21 -9.40 11.94
C GLY A 101 -1.00 -9.00 11.08
N ILE A 102 -1.05 -9.17 9.78
CA ILE A 102 0.00 -8.70 8.86
C ILE A 102 -0.13 -7.18 8.68
N PRO A 103 0.97 -6.42 8.80
CA PRO A 103 0.92 -4.98 8.62
C PRO A 103 0.69 -4.59 7.15
N PHE A 104 -0.13 -3.57 6.97
CA PHE A 104 -0.43 -2.96 5.68
C PHE A 104 -0.68 -1.46 5.82
N ILE A 105 -0.73 -0.77 4.70
CA ILE A 105 -1.05 0.66 4.60
C ILE A 105 -2.27 0.81 3.72
N GLU A 106 -3.28 1.50 4.24
CA GLU A 106 -4.43 1.95 3.46
C GLU A 106 -4.14 3.38 2.98
N ALA A 107 -3.54 3.49 1.79
CA ALA A 107 -3.02 4.75 1.27
C ALA A 107 -4.08 5.86 1.25
N ARG A 108 -5.34 5.52 0.93
CA ARG A 108 -6.43 6.50 0.86
C ARG A 108 -6.83 7.07 2.23
N GLU A 109 -6.60 6.32 3.31
CA GLU A 109 -6.89 6.79 4.67
C GLU A 109 -5.68 7.49 5.28
N GLN A 110 -4.53 6.81 5.30
CA GLN A 110 -3.28 7.33 5.83
C GLN A 110 -2.09 6.71 5.13
N ALA A 111 -1.39 7.52 4.36
CA ALA A 111 -0.18 7.11 3.64
C ALA A 111 1.09 7.29 4.48
N CYS A 112 2.18 6.66 4.04
CA CYS A 112 3.50 6.86 4.62
C CYS A 112 4.14 8.12 4.03
N ASP A 113 4.35 9.15 4.84
CA ASP A 113 4.98 10.41 4.42
C ASP A 113 6.50 10.45 4.64
N PHE A 114 7.08 9.35 5.14
CA PHE A 114 8.50 9.24 5.49
C PHE A 114 9.02 10.33 6.45
N SER A 115 8.14 10.93 7.24
CA SER A 115 8.49 11.97 8.21
C SER A 115 9.15 11.43 9.49
N CYS A 116 9.16 10.11 9.67
CA CYS A 116 9.89 9.46 10.75
C CYS A 116 11.36 9.34 10.39
N ASP A 117 12.24 10.10 10.99
CA ASP A 117 13.67 10.02 10.73
C ASP A 117 14.17 8.57 10.81
N GLY A 118 14.79 8.06 9.73
CA GLY A 118 15.44 6.76 9.70
C GLY A 118 14.52 5.55 9.63
N LEU A 119 13.34 5.65 8.98
CA LEU A 119 12.46 4.50 8.72
C LEU A 119 12.18 3.66 9.99
N GLN A 120 11.61 4.30 11.01
CA GLN A 120 11.43 3.72 12.35
C GLN A 120 10.75 2.34 12.36
N CYS A 121 9.83 2.07 11.42
CA CYS A 121 9.19 0.77 11.29
C CYS A 121 10.18 -0.34 10.88
N VAL A 122 11.17 -0.01 10.04
CA VAL A 122 12.24 -0.93 9.63
C VAL A 122 13.16 -1.20 10.82
N LEU A 123 13.60 -0.15 11.52
CA LEU A 123 14.49 -0.26 12.69
C LEU A 123 13.83 -1.04 13.84
N ALA A 124 12.53 -0.90 14.03
CA ALA A 124 11.78 -1.57 15.09
C ALA A 124 11.42 -3.02 14.76
N CYS A 125 11.67 -3.52 13.54
CA CYS A 125 11.30 -4.86 13.15
C CYS A 125 12.30 -5.90 13.71
N PRO A 126 11.89 -6.75 14.69
CA PRO A 126 12.83 -7.65 15.37
C PRO A 126 13.25 -8.85 14.50
N THR A 127 12.48 -9.18 13.47
CA THR A 127 12.75 -10.36 12.62
C THR A 127 13.40 -10.01 11.30
N GLY A 128 13.53 -8.70 10.98
CA GLY A 128 13.99 -8.26 9.66
C GLY A 128 12.98 -8.56 8.53
N ALA A 129 11.71 -8.87 8.86
CA ALA A 129 10.63 -8.94 7.87
C ALA A 129 10.51 -7.62 7.11
N LEU A 130 10.72 -6.50 7.79
CA LEU A 130 11.07 -5.21 7.17
C LEU A 130 12.60 -5.16 7.11
N THR A 131 13.17 -5.22 5.92
CA THR A 131 14.62 -5.40 5.72
C THR A 131 15.43 -4.24 6.29
N HIS A 132 16.36 -4.52 7.19
CA HIS A 132 17.27 -3.54 7.78
C HIS A 132 18.33 -2.99 6.79
N GLY A 133 18.40 -3.51 5.59
CA GLY A 133 19.24 -2.96 4.51
C GLY A 133 18.61 -1.77 3.79
N LEU A 134 17.50 -1.22 4.31
CA LEU A 134 16.83 -0.04 3.80
C LEU A 134 17.10 1.16 4.72
N ASP A 135 17.99 2.06 4.30
CA ASP A 135 18.40 3.21 5.09
C ASP A 135 17.63 4.49 4.72
N TYR A 136 17.28 4.65 3.45
CA TYR A 136 16.69 5.88 2.93
C TYR A 136 15.32 5.67 2.29
N PRO A 137 14.40 6.64 2.41
CA PRO A 137 13.09 6.60 1.76
C PRO A 137 13.13 6.39 0.24
N ALA A 138 14.15 6.95 -0.42
CA ALA A 138 14.32 6.83 -1.88
C ALA A 138 14.57 5.39 -2.35
N ASP A 139 15.08 4.53 -1.47
CA ASP A 139 15.36 3.13 -1.76
C ASP A 139 14.16 2.21 -1.48
N ALA A 140 13.12 2.76 -0.82
CA ALA A 140 11.91 2.01 -0.54
C ALA A 140 11.19 1.58 -1.84
N ARG A 141 10.59 0.41 -1.78
CA ARG A 141 9.71 -0.12 -2.84
C ARG A 141 8.45 -0.64 -2.16
N MET A 142 7.39 0.15 -2.20
CA MET A 142 6.11 -0.18 -1.56
C MET A 142 5.03 -0.46 -2.61
N GLY A 143 5.16 0.14 -3.78
CA GLY A 143 4.26 0.04 -4.91
C GLY A 143 4.66 1.07 -5.98
N TYR A 144 3.73 1.34 -6.88
CA TYR A 144 3.91 2.32 -7.95
C TYR A 144 2.63 3.13 -8.13
N ALA A 145 2.74 4.45 -8.12
CA ALA A 145 1.58 5.32 -8.33
C ALA A 145 1.19 5.35 -9.82
N ARG A 146 -0.11 5.43 -10.10
CA ARG A 146 -0.64 5.53 -11.48
C ARG A 146 -1.78 6.52 -11.55
N LEU A 147 -1.84 7.27 -12.62
CA LEU A 147 -3.00 8.09 -12.95
C LEU A 147 -4.07 7.22 -13.62
N THR A 148 -4.92 6.59 -12.81
CA THR A 148 -5.97 5.67 -13.28
C THR A 148 -7.19 6.39 -13.84
N ARG A 149 -7.43 7.64 -13.41
CA ARG A 149 -8.60 8.44 -13.81
C ARG A 149 -8.20 9.84 -14.26
N PRO A 150 -7.56 9.98 -15.44
CA PRO A 150 -7.10 11.28 -15.93
C PRO A 150 -8.25 12.28 -16.10
N LYS A 151 -9.45 11.82 -16.48
CA LYS A 151 -10.64 12.68 -16.62
C LYS A 151 -11.15 13.25 -15.29
N ALA A 152 -10.86 12.62 -14.15
CA ALA A 152 -11.22 13.11 -12.83
C ALA A 152 -10.13 14.01 -12.22
N CYS A 153 -8.92 14.02 -12.78
CA CYS A 153 -7.81 14.83 -12.31
C CYS A 153 -8.07 16.32 -12.56
N LEU A 154 -8.07 17.13 -11.50
CA LEU A 154 -8.30 18.58 -11.59
C LEU A 154 -7.24 19.26 -12.46
N ALA A 155 -5.98 18.89 -12.32
CA ALA A 155 -4.89 19.43 -13.14
C ALA A 155 -5.11 19.14 -14.63
N ALA A 156 -5.56 17.92 -14.97
CA ALA A 156 -5.85 17.52 -16.34
C ALA A 156 -7.06 18.26 -16.93
N GLN A 157 -7.96 18.72 -16.06
CA GLN A 157 -9.08 19.59 -16.44
C GLN A 157 -8.68 21.06 -16.52
N GLY A 158 -7.45 21.44 -16.11
CA GLY A 158 -7.03 22.83 -15.98
C GLY A 158 -7.60 23.55 -14.77
N LEU A 159 -8.07 22.81 -13.77
CA LEU A 159 -8.70 23.35 -12.58
C LEU A 159 -7.73 23.42 -11.41
N GLY A 160 -7.89 24.43 -10.59
CA GLY A 160 -7.23 24.57 -9.30
C GLY A 160 -7.95 23.80 -8.18
N PHE A 161 -7.44 23.99 -6.98
CA PHE A 161 -8.09 23.47 -5.78
C PHE A 161 -8.05 24.50 -4.66
N LYS A 162 -9.21 24.76 -4.06
CA LYS A 162 -9.34 25.66 -2.91
C LYS A 162 -10.09 24.99 -1.77
N GLY A 163 -9.52 25.03 -0.59
CA GLY A 163 -10.08 24.45 0.63
C GLY A 163 -9.18 23.42 1.28
N VAL A 164 -9.77 22.59 2.14
CA VAL A 164 -9.09 21.48 2.82
C VAL A 164 -9.11 20.22 1.95
N ALA A 165 -8.03 19.44 1.99
CA ALA A 165 -7.98 18.21 1.23
C ALA A 165 -9.08 17.24 1.69
N ARG A 166 -9.87 16.70 0.75
CA ARG A 166 -10.93 15.73 1.02
C ARG A 166 -12.00 16.12 2.05
N GLY A 167 -12.09 17.39 2.39
CA GLY A 167 -13.10 17.92 3.32
C GLY A 167 -12.69 17.89 4.80
N PRO A 168 -13.50 18.48 5.68
CA PRO A 168 -13.16 18.73 7.08
C PRO A 168 -13.06 17.46 7.94
N ASP A 169 -13.72 16.37 7.55
CA ASP A 169 -13.73 15.11 8.30
C ASP A 169 -12.54 14.18 7.94
N PHE A 170 -11.69 14.62 7.03
CA PHE A 170 -10.53 13.82 6.63
C PHE A 170 -9.47 13.77 7.75
N LYS A 171 -9.16 12.57 8.23
CA LYS A 171 -8.27 12.34 9.38
C LYS A 171 -6.80 12.15 9.02
N GLY A 172 -6.43 12.31 7.75
CA GLY A 172 -5.03 12.14 7.31
C GLY A 172 -4.08 13.09 8.03
N LEU A 173 -2.88 12.62 8.33
CA LEU A 173 -1.85 13.36 9.04
C LEU A 173 -0.61 13.52 8.15
N LEU A 174 0.03 14.68 8.22
CA LEU A 174 1.34 14.93 7.64
C LEU A 174 2.24 15.62 8.66
N ARG A 175 3.54 15.44 8.51
CA ARG A 175 4.57 16.18 9.25
C ARG A 175 5.37 17.04 8.30
N TYR A 176 5.69 18.23 8.73
CA TYR A 176 6.53 19.19 8.00
C TYR A 176 7.76 19.54 8.82
N ASP A 177 8.87 19.87 8.15
CA ASP A 177 10.13 20.24 8.83
C ASP A 177 10.01 21.51 9.69
N ASP A 178 9.13 22.44 9.29
CA ASP A 178 8.88 23.71 9.96
C ASP A 178 7.99 23.59 11.21
N ILE A 179 7.39 22.44 11.42
CA ILE A 179 6.43 22.16 12.47
C ILE A 179 6.99 21.03 13.33
N ASP A 180 6.67 21.07 14.62
CA ASP A 180 7.11 20.04 15.56
C ASP A 180 6.88 18.63 14.97
N ARG A 181 7.97 17.94 14.66
CA ARG A 181 7.96 16.59 14.07
C ARG A 181 7.23 15.55 14.94
N TRP A 182 7.07 15.84 16.20
CA TRP A 182 6.40 14.97 17.17
C TRP A 182 4.88 15.20 17.22
N ASN A 183 4.39 16.32 16.64
CA ASN A 183 2.99 16.66 16.56
C ASN A 183 2.56 16.73 15.08
N PRO A 184 2.14 15.62 14.47
CA PRO A 184 1.65 15.63 13.10
C PRO A 184 0.39 16.50 12.98
N ILE A 185 0.28 17.24 11.88
CA ILE A 185 -0.84 18.13 11.61
C ILE A 185 -1.87 17.39 10.76
N ALA A 186 -3.16 17.58 11.09
CA ALA A 186 -4.24 17.04 10.27
C ALA A 186 -4.22 17.72 8.89
N VAL A 187 -4.18 16.94 7.83
CA VAL A 187 -4.19 17.45 6.45
C VAL A 187 -5.44 18.28 6.16
N ALA A 188 -6.55 17.95 6.83
CA ALA A 188 -7.80 18.69 6.75
C ALA A 188 -7.70 20.13 7.30
N ASP A 189 -6.74 20.39 8.23
CA ASP A 189 -6.55 21.73 8.80
C ASP A 189 -5.76 22.65 7.86
N HIS A 190 -5.18 22.12 6.79
CA HIS A 190 -4.47 22.90 5.78
C HIS A 190 -5.45 23.39 4.70
N ALA A 191 -5.63 24.69 4.63
CA ALA A 191 -6.36 25.30 3.52
C ALA A 191 -5.42 25.54 2.34
N TYR A 192 -5.74 24.98 1.19
CA TYR A 192 -5.04 25.21 -0.07
C TYR A 192 -5.76 26.28 -0.89
N ASP A 193 -5.00 27.08 -1.62
CA ASP A 193 -5.51 28.04 -2.62
C ASP A 193 -4.58 27.94 -3.85
N LEU A 194 -4.93 27.03 -4.76
CA LEU A 194 -4.12 26.67 -5.91
C LEU A 194 -4.86 27.05 -7.19
N GLU A 195 -4.21 27.82 -8.05
CA GLU A 195 -4.75 28.14 -9.39
C GLU A 195 -4.81 26.91 -10.30
N LEU A 196 -3.86 25.98 -10.12
CA LEU A 196 -3.81 24.68 -10.77
C LEU A 196 -3.51 23.63 -9.71
N CYS A 197 -4.24 22.53 -9.70
CA CYS A 197 -4.04 21.47 -8.73
C CYS A 197 -2.70 20.76 -8.94
N ASP A 198 -1.82 20.86 -7.94
CA ASP A 198 -0.50 20.22 -7.93
C ASP A 198 -0.24 19.40 -6.65
N LEU A 199 -1.30 19.10 -5.87
CA LEU A 199 -1.21 18.49 -4.54
C LEU A 199 -0.39 17.19 -4.52
N CYS A 200 -0.55 16.34 -5.53
CA CYS A 200 0.16 15.06 -5.61
C CYS A 200 1.68 15.24 -5.80
N VAL A 201 2.13 16.33 -6.44
CA VAL A 201 3.54 16.68 -6.59
C VAL A 201 4.04 17.41 -5.37
N ARG A 202 3.31 18.44 -4.93
CA ARG A 202 3.64 19.29 -3.78
C ARG A 202 3.80 18.51 -2.48
N GLN A 203 2.99 17.48 -2.27
CA GLN A 203 3.01 16.66 -1.07
C GLN A 203 3.79 15.33 -1.23
N CYS A 204 4.44 15.14 -2.37
CA CYS A 204 5.26 13.95 -2.57
C CYS A 204 6.51 14.02 -1.67
N PRO A 205 6.70 13.04 -0.76
CA PRO A 205 7.83 13.06 0.17
C PRO A 205 9.19 13.03 -0.54
N ILE A 206 9.25 12.41 -1.70
CA ILE A 206 10.48 12.33 -2.52
C ILE A 206 10.77 13.70 -3.13
N GLU A 207 9.77 14.36 -3.71
CA GLU A 207 9.93 15.71 -4.31
C GLU A 207 10.29 16.76 -3.24
N ILE A 208 9.66 16.67 -2.05
CA ILE A 208 10.00 17.52 -0.91
C ILE A 208 11.48 17.35 -0.52
N ARG A 209 11.97 16.11 -0.43
CA ARG A 209 13.39 15.84 -0.12
C ARG A 209 14.32 16.35 -1.20
N ILE A 210 13.99 16.20 -2.49
CA ILE A 210 14.77 16.74 -3.60
C ILE A 210 14.88 18.26 -3.46
N ALA A 211 13.76 18.94 -3.19
CA ALA A 211 13.73 20.38 -3.01
C ALA A 211 14.58 20.84 -1.81
N GLN A 212 14.46 20.15 -0.68
CA GLN A 212 15.26 20.44 0.53
C GLN A 212 16.76 20.22 0.28
N CYS A 213 17.14 19.15 -0.45
CA CYS A 213 18.52 18.91 -0.81
C CYS A 213 19.06 20.03 -1.72
N ALA A 214 18.29 20.46 -2.71
CA ALA A 214 18.69 21.54 -3.59
C ALA A 214 18.83 22.88 -2.87
N GLU A 215 18.02 23.12 -1.83
CA GLU A 215 18.13 24.32 -0.98
C GLU A 215 19.37 24.27 -0.10
N LYS A 216 19.64 23.14 0.57
CA LYS A 216 20.87 22.91 1.35
C LYS A 216 22.12 23.05 0.47
N GLU A 217 22.11 22.56 -0.75
CA GLU A 217 23.22 22.73 -1.69
C GLU A 217 23.46 24.21 -2.06
N LYS A 218 22.40 25.00 -2.24
CA LYS A 218 22.54 26.45 -2.48
C LYS A 218 23.13 27.18 -1.29
N GLU A 219 22.70 26.85 -0.08
CA GLU A 219 23.23 27.41 1.16
C GLU A 219 24.71 27.02 1.37
N LEU A 220 25.05 25.76 1.16
CA LEU A 220 26.42 25.25 1.26
C LEU A 220 27.31 25.74 0.13
N GLY A 221 26.81 25.87 -1.09
CA GLY A 221 27.54 26.38 -2.26
C GLY A 221 27.93 27.86 -2.12
N ALA A 222 27.17 28.62 -1.33
CA ALA A 222 27.52 29.99 -0.98
C ALA A 222 28.66 30.08 0.03
N SER A 223 29.02 29.01 0.76
CA SER A 223 29.98 29.01 1.86
C SER A 223 31.01 27.89 1.85
N ALA A 224 30.95 26.91 0.97
CA ALA A 224 31.79 25.72 1.04
C ALA A 224 32.69 25.48 -0.16
N HIS A 225 33.97 25.27 0.11
CA HIS A 225 34.94 24.75 -0.85
C HIS A 225 34.49 23.41 -1.45
N GLN A 226 34.55 23.27 -2.78
CA GLN A 226 34.14 22.14 -3.63
C GLN A 226 34.56 20.73 -3.12
N GLY A 227 35.57 20.61 -2.28
CA GLY A 227 36.03 19.30 -1.75
C GLY A 227 35.23 18.73 -0.58
N ARG A 228 34.31 19.47 0.02
CA ARG A 228 33.46 19.00 1.13
C ARG A 228 32.14 18.42 0.62
N LEU A 229 31.61 19.01 -0.45
CA LEU A 229 30.40 18.56 -1.12
C LEU A 229 30.55 17.16 -1.74
N ALA A 230 31.70 16.87 -2.37
CA ALA A 230 32.00 15.56 -2.91
C ALA A 230 32.00 14.47 -1.82
N ARG A 231 32.51 14.76 -0.61
CA ARG A 231 32.54 13.83 0.51
C ARG A 231 31.17 13.62 1.18
N VAL A 232 30.37 14.68 1.22
CA VAL A 232 28.98 14.59 1.75
C VAL A 232 28.11 13.83 0.77
N ALA A 233 28.23 14.06 -0.53
CA ALA A 233 27.54 13.29 -1.58
C ALA A 233 27.97 11.80 -1.60
N GLU A 234 29.23 11.52 -1.28
CA GLU A 234 29.75 10.15 -1.21
C GLU A 234 29.30 9.40 0.06
N GLN A 235 29.11 10.11 1.17
CA GLN A 235 28.64 9.54 2.45
C GLN A 235 27.10 9.52 2.60
N HIS A 236 26.40 10.44 1.95
CA HIS A 236 24.95 10.62 2.05
C HIS A 236 24.25 10.58 0.67
N GLY A 237 24.85 9.94 -0.32
CA GLY A 237 24.38 9.94 -1.71
C GLY A 237 22.91 9.51 -1.88
N ASN A 238 22.39 8.70 -0.96
CA ASN A 238 21.00 8.23 -0.99
C ASN A 238 20.07 9.03 -0.06
N GLU A 239 20.58 9.90 0.79
CA GLU A 239 19.75 10.83 1.59
C GLU A 239 19.00 11.79 0.68
N CYS A 240 19.65 12.23 -0.42
CA CYS A 240 19.06 13.03 -1.46
C CYS A 240 18.60 12.14 -2.61
N PRO A 241 17.29 12.03 -2.87
CA PRO A 241 16.78 11.17 -3.93
C PRO A 241 17.39 11.55 -5.30
N PRO A 242 17.97 10.60 -6.04
CA PRO A 242 18.63 10.91 -7.31
C PRO A 242 17.67 11.11 -8.48
N LYS A 243 16.40 10.73 -8.31
CA LYS A 243 15.39 10.72 -9.37
C LYS A 243 14.07 11.31 -8.86
N HIS A 244 13.43 12.10 -9.73
CA HIS A 244 12.08 12.59 -9.48
C HIS A 244 11.07 11.44 -9.43
N ALA A 245 10.08 11.58 -8.55
CA ALA A 245 9.01 10.59 -8.34
C ALA A 245 7.75 10.92 -9.12
N ILE A 246 7.42 12.20 -9.26
CA ILE A 246 6.22 12.67 -9.93
C ILE A 246 6.40 14.10 -10.42
N GLU A 247 5.95 14.37 -11.65
CA GLU A 247 6.04 15.69 -12.26
C GLU A 247 4.74 16.04 -12.97
N LEU A 248 4.43 17.35 -13.05
CA LEU A 248 3.32 17.84 -13.87
C LEU A 248 3.85 18.20 -15.26
N ILE A 249 3.33 17.54 -16.29
CA ILE A 249 3.62 17.88 -17.69
C ILE A 249 2.43 18.56 -18.34
N ALA A 250 2.72 19.51 -19.25
CA ALA A 250 1.69 20.16 -20.05
C ALA A 250 1.06 19.15 -21.02
N ILE A 251 -0.25 19.16 -21.13
CA ILE A 251 -1.00 18.42 -22.13
C ILE A 251 -1.68 19.40 -23.08
N GLU A 252 -1.77 18.99 -24.35
CA GLU A 252 -2.46 19.81 -25.37
C GLU A 252 -3.94 19.95 -24.98
N SER A 253 -4.44 21.18 -25.11
CA SER A 253 -5.84 21.50 -24.90
C SER A 253 -6.40 22.22 -26.11
N ASP A 254 -7.52 21.75 -26.63
CA ASP A 254 -8.23 22.35 -27.76
C ASP A 254 -8.69 23.79 -27.46
N ASP A 255 -8.85 24.12 -26.18
CA ASP A 255 -9.39 25.41 -25.70
C ASP A 255 -8.29 26.46 -25.41
N GLY A 256 -7.01 26.14 -25.61
CA GLY A 256 -5.88 27.02 -25.27
C GLY A 256 -5.67 27.21 -23.76
N GLY A 257 -6.41 26.49 -22.91
CA GLY A 257 -6.27 26.52 -21.46
C GLY A 257 -5.00 25.79 -20.98
N ARG A 258 -4.43 26.23 -19.86
CA ARG A 258 -3.31 25.55 -19.22
C ARG A 258 -3.80 24.26 -18.55
N ARG A 259 -3.57 23.10 -19.18
CA ARG A 259 -3.85 21.79 -18.62
C ARG A 259 -2.54 21.06 -18.35
N MET A 260 -2.46 20.41 -17.20
CA MET A 260 -1.26 19.68 -16.78
C MET A 260 -1.67 18.28 -16.30
N GLN A 261 -0.85 17.30 -16.55
CA GLN A 261 -1.10 15.92 -16.09
C GLN A 261 0.06 15.46 -15.22
N PRO A 262 -0.23 14.86 -14.04
CA PRO A 262 0.81 14.24 -13.26
C PRO A 262 1.32 12.98 -13.95
N VAL A 263 2.63 12.92 -14.13
CA VAL A 263 3.35 11.77 -14.68
C VAL A 263 4.23 11.19 -13.57
N VAL A 264 4.07 9.91 -13.32
CA VAL A 264 4.86 9.19 -12.32
C VAL A 264 6.18 8.77 -12.94
N MET A 265 7.26 9.07 -12.24
CA MET A 265 8.64 8.88 -12.68
C MET A 265 9.29 7.69 -11.97
N GLU A 266 10.51 7.34 -12.39
CA GLU A 266 11.26 6.18 -11.83
C GLU A 266 11.59 6.31 -10.33
N GLY A 267 11.67 7.52 -9.79
CA GLY A 267 11.90 7.77 -8.36
C GLY A 267 10.68 7.50 -7.47
N CYS A 268 9.54 7.11 -8.04
CA CYS A 268 8.36 6.79 -7.25
C CYS A 268 8.61 5.53 -6.39
N VAL A 269 8.36 5.67 -5.09
CA VAL A 269 8.51 4.59 -4.10
C VAL A 269 7.19 3.94 -3.71
N GLY A 270 6.06 4.47 -4.22
CA GLY A 270 4.72 3.93 -3.95
C GLY A 270 4.21 4.19 -2.53
N CYS A 271 4.60 5.28 -1.89
CA CYS A 271 4.22 5.59 -0.51
C CYS A 271 2.74 5.89 -0.28
N GLY A 272 2.00 6.27 -1.33
CA GLY A 272 0.56 6.51 -1.28
C GLY A 272 0.13 7.94 -0.96
N VAL A 273 1.04 8.87 -0.66
CA VAL A 273 0.67 10.26 -0.30
C VAL A 273 -0.08 10.96 -1.43
N CYS A 274 0.29 10.73 -2.68
CA CYS A 274 -0.42 11.30 -3.84
C CYS A 274 -1.88 10.82 -3.93
N GLU A 275 -2.16 9.58 -3.53
CA GLU A 275 -3.50 9.02 -3.44
C GLU A 275 -4.26 9.60 -2.24
N MET A 276 -3.61 9.66 -1.08
CA MET A 276 -4.19 10.22 0.15
C MET A 276 -4.64 11.66 -0.04
N ILE A 277 -3.75 12.51 -0.57
CA ILE A 277 -3.99 13.96 -0.69
C ILE A 277 -4.91 14.34 -1.84
N CYS A 278 -5.16 13.43 -2.79
CA CYS A 278 -5.98 13.73 -3.96
C CYS A 278 -7.39 14.19 -3.53
N PRO A 279 -7.82 15.42 -3.86
CA PRO A 279 -9.07 16.01 -3.36
C PRO A 279 -10.31 15.38 -3.99
N VAL A 280 -10.14 14.66 -5.09
CA VAL A 280 -11.23 13.96 -5.77
C VAL A 280 -11.70 12.78 -4.93
N GLU A 281 -13.01 12.61 -4.73
CA GLU A 281 -13.60 11.58 -3.88
C GLU A 281 -13.06 10.18 -4.16
N SER A 282 -13.05 9.80 -5.42
CA SER A 282 -12.28 8.66 -5.90
C SER A 282 -10.95 9.16 -6.45
N ALA A 283 -9.82 8.92 -5.77
CA ALA A 283 -8.53 9.47 -6.15
C ALA A 283 -8.21 9.25 -7.64
N ALA A 284 -7.79 10.30 -8.33
CA ALA A 284 -7.43 10.21 -9.74
C ALA A 284 -6.14 9.40 -9.93
N ILE A 285 -5.23 9.50 -8.96
CA ILE A 285 -3.98 8.75 -8.87
C ILE A 285 -4.10 7.72 -7.75
N VAL A 286 -3.68 6.48 -8.01
CA VAL A 286 -3.81 5.34 -7.09
C VAL A 286 -2.47 4.61 -7.04
N VAL A 287 -2.13 4.03 -5.90
CA VAL A 287 -0.93 3.20 -5.77
C VAL A 287 -1.28 1.74 -5.95
N ASP A 288 -0.55 1.08 -6.84
CA ASP A 288 -0.66 -0.34 -7.14
C ASP A 288 0.65 -1.05 -6.80
N LEU A 289 0.57 -2.32 -6.44
CA LEU A 289 1.74 -3.16 -6.19
C LEU A 289 2.42 -3.60 -7.48
N ASP A 290 1.67 -3.68 -8.58
CA ASP A 290 2.16 -4.19 -9.85
C ASP A 290 2.69 -3.06 -10.75
N LYS A 291 3.97 -3.11 -11.11
CA LYS A 291 4.59 -2.15 -12.04
C LYS A 291 4.22 -2.42 -13.50
N ASP A 292 3.89 -3.66 -13.83
CA ASP A 292 3.73 -4.11 -15.22
C ASP A 292 2.29 -4.06 -15.76
N ALA A 293 1.32 -3.63 -14.96
CA ALA A 293 -0.09 -3.56 -15.38
C ALA A 293 -0.38 -2.52 -16.49
N ASP A 294 0.63 -1.72 -16.90
CA ASP A 294 0.51 -0.81 -18.05
C ASP A 294 0.48 -1.55 -19.40
N SER A 295 0.83 -2.85 -19.44
CA SER A 295 0.82 -3.64 -20.67
C SER A 295 -0.56 -4.16 -21.09
N VAL A 296 -1.60 -3.93 -20.28
CA VAL A 296 -2.95 -4.51 -20.52
C VAL A 296 -3.93 -3.50 -21.10
N ASN A 297 -3.63 -2.20 -21.13
CA ASN A 297 -4.51 -1.13 -21.62
C ASN A 297 -3.87 -0.26 -22.72
N GLY A 298 -3.08 -0.88 -23.60
CA GLY A 298 -2.61 -0.29 -24.84
C GLY A 298 -3.58 -0.56 -26.01
#